data_ae32a9825a4b5a9e989e2229dd1324a0
#
_entry.id   ae32a9825a4b5a9e989e2229dd1324a0
#
_cell.length_a   1.000
_cell.length_b   1.000
_cell.length_c   1.000
_cell.angle_alpha   90.00
_cell.angle_beta   90.00
_cell.angle_gamma   90.00
#
_symmetry.space_group_name_H-M   'P 1'
#
loop_
_entity.id
_entity.type
_entity.pdbx_description
1 polymer ?
#
loop_
_entity_poly.entity_id
_entity_poly.type
_entity_poly.pdbx_seq_one_letter_code
_entity_poly.pdbx_strand_id
1 'polypeptide(L)'
;MLALKEANLQDAQKEYEFVRAIPENENGFTNPDFGVSFEEFVSVSLPRMIEWSEGRNLPDGFVPETYLFLWEENEIIGQFRIRHHLCPSLIEGGGHIGYFIRKDLRNRGYGKKGLALTLEKARKIIPENEIYLRVQKDNPASLHVMLASGGYIHHEDAHHLYVRIPK
;
A
#
# COMPACT_ATOMS: atom_id res chain seq x y z
N MET A 1 0.26 -6.27 -19.64
CA MET A 1 -0.32 -4.92 -19.31
C MET A 1 -0.49 -4.84 -17.80
N LEU A 2 -0.05 -3.75 -17.18
CA LEU A 2 -0.20 -3.52 -15.74
C LEU A 2 -1.63 -3.12 -15.39
N ALA A 3 -2.17 -3.71 -14.33
CA ALA A 3 -3.48 -3.37 -13.79
C ALA A 3 -3.48 -3.41 -12.27
N LEU A 4 -4.19 -2.49 -11.62
CA LEU A 4 -4.49 -2.54 -10.19
C LEU A 4 -5.87 -3.14 -9.99
N LYS A 5 -5.94 -4.21 -9.19
CA LYS A 5 -7.20 -4.83 -8.75
C LYS A 5 -7.30 -4.74 -7.24
N GLU A 6 -8.49 -4.46 -6.75
CA GLU A 6 -8.80 -4.58 -5.32
C GLU A 6 -8.80 -6.04 -4.88
N ALA A 7 -8.45 -6.27 -3.61
CA ALA A 7 -8.54 -7.58 -3.00
C ALA A 7 -9.93 -8.18 -3.21
N ASN A 8 -9.98 -9.44 -3.68
CA ASN A 8 -11.24 -10.07 -4.04
C ASN A 8 -11.19 -11.61 -3.90
N LEU A 9 -12.35 -12.22 -3.73
CA LEU A 9 -12.46 -13.67 -3.52
C LEU A 9 -12.09 -14.51 -4.75
N GLN A 10 -12.20 -13.96 -5.96
CA GLN A 10 -11.91 -14.70 -7.18
C GLN A 10 -10.41 -14.94 -7.38
N ASP A 11 -9.59 -13.99 -6.97
CA ASP A 11 -8.14 -14.04 -7.07
C ASP A 11 -7.46 -14.55 -5.77
N ALA A 12 -8.24 -15.06 -4.78
CA ALA A 12 -7.79 -15.39 -3.43
C ALA A 12 -6.53 -16.26 -3.36
N GLN A 13 -6.40 -17.27 -4.23
CA GLN A 13 -5.23 -18.14 -4.24
C GLN A 13 -3.95 -17.37 -4.58
N LYS A 14 -3.99 -16.52 -5.60
CA LYS A 14 -2.85 -15.71 -6.02
C LYS A 14 -2.53 -14.59 -5.04
N GLU A 15 -3.56 -13.97 -4.49
CA GLU A 15 -3.39 -12.96 -3.44
C GLU A 15 -2.73 -13.57 -2.20
N TYR A 16 -3.15 -14.77 -1.78
CA TYR A 16 -2.50 -15.49 -0.69
C TYR A 16 -1.05 -15.83 -0.98
N GLU A 17 -0.75 -16.40 -2.15
CA GLU A 17 0.61 -16.75 -2.56
C GLU A 17 1.54 -15.54 -2.55
N PHE A 18 1.03 -14.38 -2.97
CA PHE A 18 1.77 -13.12 -2.91
C PHE A 18 1.97 -12.64 -1.46
N VAL A 19 0.90 -12.57 -0.66
CA VAL A 19 0.92 -12.04 0.71
C VAL A 19 1.80 -12.89 1.63
N ARG A 20 1.75 -14.23 1.52
CA ARG A 20 2.59 -15.12 2.33
C ARG A 20 4.08 -14.95 2.07
N ALA A 21 4.45 -14.45 0.89
CA ALA A 21 5.85 -14.20 0.53
C ALA A 21 6.37 -12.83 1.03
N ILE A 22 5.49 -11.95 1.50
CA ILE A 22 5.87 -10.66 2.07
C ILE A 22 6.36 -10.89 3.51
N PRO A 23 7.56 -10.38 3.89
CA PRO A 23 8.02 -10.43 5.28
C PRO A 23 7.04 -9.73 6.24
N GLU A 24 7.09 -10.07 7.52
CA GLU A 24 6.29 -9.41 8.57
C GLU A 24 6.50 -7.89 8.58
N ASN A 25 7.74 -7.47 8.39
CA ASN A 25 8.10 -6.06 8.18
C ASN A 25 9.29 -5.97 7.21
N GLU A 26 9.17 -5.12 6.20
CA GLU A 26 10.29 -4.77 5.34
C GLU A 26 10.24 -3.27 5.02
N ASN A 27 11.30 -2.55 5.43
CA ASN A 27 11.42 -1.11 5.21
C ASN A 27 10.20 -0.30 5.71
N GLY A 28 9.58 -0.75 6.80
CA GLY A 28 8.39 -0.12 7.37
C GLY A 28 7.06 -0.55 6.73
N PHE A 29 7.08 -1.35 5.68
CA PHE A 29 5.88 -2.00 5.16
C PHE A 29 5.57 -3.23 6.03
N THR A 30 4.46 -3.19 6.74
CA THR A 30 4.03 -4.28 7.63
C THR A 30 3.04 -5.20 6.96
N ASN A 31 3.21 -6.50 7.20
CA ASN A 31 2.29 -7.54 6.73
C ASN A 31 1.55 -8.15 7.93
N PRO A 32 0.32 -7.72 8.23
CA PRO A 32 -0.46 -8.25 9.34
C PRO A 32 -0.89 -9.71 9.13
N ASP A 33 -0.78 -10.21 7.91
CA ASP A 33 -1.15 -11.57 7.52
C ASP A 33 0.07 -12.50 7.38
N PHE A 34 1.21 -12.08 7.94
CA PHE A 34 2.40 -12.92 7.96
C PHE A 34 2.16 -14.22 8.71
N GLY A 35 2.45 -15.35 8.05
CA GLY A 35 2.35 -16.68 8.67
C GLY A 35 0.95 -17.28 8.73
N VAL A 36 -0.09 -16.59 8.24
CA VAL A 36 -1.45 -17.18 8.18
C VAL A 36 -1.52 -18.32 7.17
N SER A 37 -2.39 -19.30 7.44
CA SER A 37 -2.70 -20.36 6.48
C SER A 37 -3.60 -19.85 5.35
N PHE A 38 -3.70 -20.62 4.27
CA PHE A 38 -4.65 -20.30 3.19
C PHE A 38 -6.09 -20.27 3.68
N GLU A 39 -6.48 -21.23 4.53
CA GLU A 39 -7.81 -21.28 5.13
C GLU A 39 -8.10 -20.03 5.96
N GLU A 40 -7.17 -19.59 6.80
CA GLU A 40 -7.30 -18.38 7.59
C GLU A 40 -7.31 -17.13 6.70
N PHE A 41 -6.49 -17.09 5.67
CA PHE A 41 -6.49 -15.99 4.71
C PHE A 41 -7.87 -15.81 4.06
N VAL A 42 -8.47 -16.87 3.54
CA VAL A 42 -9.77 -16.82 2.86
C VAL A 42 -10.93 -16.56 3.83
N SER A 43 -10.85 -17.06 5.07
CA SER A 43 -11.94 -16.93 6.05
C SER A 43 -11.86 -15.68 6.91
N VAL A 44 -10.67 -15.08 7.07
CA VAL A 44 -10.45 -13.94 7.97
C VAL A 44 -9.79 -12.76 7.25
N SER A 45 -8.60 -12.96 6.69
CA SER A 45 -7.79 -11.87 6.15
C SER A 45 -8.42 -11.18 4.95
N LEU A 46 -8.83 -11.95 3.97
CA LEU A 46 -9.41 -11.42 2.74
C LEU A 46 -10.79 -10.77 2.96
N PRO A 47 -11.73 -11.36 3.72
CA PRO A 47 -12.96 -10.68 4.12
C PRO A 47 -12.70 -9.36 4.85
N ARG A 48 -11.73 -9.32 5.76
CA ARG A 48 -11.32 -8.09 6.46
C ARG A 48 -10.84 -7.01 5.48
N MET A 49 -9.99 -7.36 4.51
CA MET A 49 -9.52 -6.40 3.49
C MET A 49 -10.69 -5.80 2.72
N ILE A 50 -11.68 -6.62 2.34
CA ILE A 50 -12.87 -6.19 1.62
C ILE A 50 -13.74 -5.29 2.51
N GLU A 51 -14.03 -5.71 3.75
CA GLU A 51 -14.84 -4.94 4.69
C GLU A 51 -14.23 -3.59 5.05
N TRP A 52 -12.91 -3.54 5.26
CA TRP A 52 -12.23 -2.29 5.57
C TRP A 52 -12.24 -1.30 4.41
N SER A 53 -12.21 -1.78 3.16
CA SER A 53 -12.35 -0.92 1.99
C SER A 53 -13.75 -0.27 1.91
N GLU A 54 -14.75 -0.92 2.50
CA GLU A 54 -16.12 -0.44 2.59
C GLU A 54 -16.42 0.34 3.90
N GLY A 55 -15.41 0.52 4.76
CA GLY A 55 -15.56 1.20 6.06
C GLY A 55 -16.29 0.37 7.11
N ARG A 56 -16.35 -0.96 6.94
CA ARG A 56 -17.04 -1.87 7.86
C ARG A 56 -16.07 -2.60 8.79
N ASN A 57 -16.51 -2.83 10.03
CA ASN A 57 -15.78 -3.60 11.05
C ASN A 57 -14.36 -3.10 11.32
N LEU A 58 -14.16 -1.78 11.24
CA LEU A 58 -12.88 -1.16 11.55
C LEU A 58 -12.62 -1.17 13.06
N PRO A 59 -11.38 -1.50 13.49
CA PRO A 59 -10.99 -1.26 14.88
C PRO A 59 -11.04 0.22 15.23
N ASP A 60 -11.17 0.52 16.52
CA ASP A 60 -11.14 1.89 17.03
C ASP A 60 -9.86 2.61 16.59
N GLY A 61 -10.02 3.81 16.07
CA GLY A 61 -8.91 4.64 15.59
C GLY A 61 -8.40 4.30 14.18
N PHE A 62 -8.97 3.28 13.53
CA PHE A 62 -8.65 2.95 12.15
C PHE A 62 -9.54 3.73 11.18
N VAL A 63 -9.00 3.97 9.99
CA VAL A 63 -9.74 4.56 8.87
C VAL A 63 -9.98 3.50 7.80
N PRO A 64 -10.97 3.67 6.90
CA PRO A 64 -11.13 2.77 5.77
C PRO A 64 -9.84 2.64 4.96
N GLU A 65 -9.52 1.43 4.53
CA GLU A 65 -8.30 1.11 3.80
C GLU A 65 -8.59 0.15 2.65
N THR A 66 -8.18 0.52 1.45
CA THR A 66 -8.30 -0.34 0.26
C THR A 66 -6.97 -1.03 -0.02
N TYR A 67 -7.01 -2.35 -0.10
CA TYR A 67 -5.89 -3.20 -0.52
C TYR A 67 -5.96 -3.42 -2.02
N LEU A 68 -4.89 -3.11 -2.71
CA LEU A 68 -4.75 -3.19 -4.16
C LEU A 68 -3.58 -4.10 -4.52
N PHE A 69 -3.78 -4.98 -5.47
CA PHE A 69 -2.71 -5.79 -6.03
C PHE A 69 -2.36 -5.30 -7.44
N LEU A 70 -1.08 -5.12 -7.68
CA LEU A 70 -0.55 -4.76 -8.99
C LEU A 70 -0.28 -6.03 -9.78
N TRP A 71 -0.99 -6.19 -10.87
CA TRP A 71 -0.91 -7.33 -11.75
C TRP A 71 -0.15 -6.99 -13.04
N GLU A 72 0.70 -7.90 -13.48
CA GLU A 72 1.21 -7.94 -14.84
C GLU A 72 0.81 -9.27 -15.45
N GLU A 73 -0.01 -9.21 -16.50
CA GLU A 73 -0.63 -10.39 -17.11
C GLU A 73 -1.39 -11.21 -16.06
N ASN A 74 -0.84 -12.33 -15.65
CA ASN A 74 -1.48 -13.28 -14.74
C ASN A 74 -0.76 -13.42 -13.39
N GLU A 75 0.20 -12.53 -13.10
CA GLU A 75 0.99 -12.54 -11.85
C GLU A 75 0.81 -11.25 -11.04
N ILE A 76 0.80 -11.40 -9.72
CA ILE A 76 0.86 -10.26 -8.81
C ILE A 76 2.33 -9.89 -8.58
N ILE A 77 2.66 -8.63 -8.81
CA ILE A 77 4.02 -8.10 -8.70
C ILE A 77 4.19 -7.07 -7.59
N GLY A 78 3.09 -6.59 -7.02
CA GLY A 78 3.12 -5.63 -5.91
C GLY A 78 1.80 -5.52 -5.18
N GLN A 79 1.86 -4.94 -3.99
CA GLN A 79 0.70 -4.57 -3.19
C GLN A 79 0.76 -3.08 -2.86
N PHE A 80 -0.38 -2.41 -2.97
CA PHE A 80 -0.58 -1.01 -2.61
C PHE A 80 -1.76 -0.90 -1.65
N ARG A 81 -1.68 0.03 -0.72
CA ARG A 81 -2.77 0.30 0.24
C ARG A 81 -3.10 1.79 0.19
N ILE A 82 -4.39 2.10 0.15
CA ILE A 82 -4.88 3.47 0.25
C ILE A 82 -5.72 3.60 1.51
N ARG A 83 -5.26 4.37 2.48
CA ARG A 83 -6.05 4.83 3.61
C ARG A 83 -6.88 6.00 3.16
N HIS A 84 -8.19 5.95 3.36
CA HIS A 84 -9.14 6.83 2.69
C HIS A 84 -9.09 8.27 3.18
N HIS A 85 -8.63 8.50 4.40
CA HIS A 85 -8.41 9.84 4.97
C HIS A 85 -7.38 9.77 6.08
N LEU A 86 -6.91 10.93 6.56
CA LEU A 86 -5.97 11.00 7.66
C LEU A 86 -6.66 10.92 9.02
N CYS A 87 -5.90 10.45 9.99
CA CYS A 87 -6.14 10.58 11.42
C CYS A 87 -4.80 10.93 12.09
N PRO A 88 -4.77 11.35 13.36
CA PRO A 88 -3.53 11.79 14.02
C PRO A 88 -2.37 10.80 13.88
N SER A 89 -2.61 9.50 14.06
CA SER A 89 -1.58 8.46 13.93
C SER A 89 -1.04 8.29 12.51
N LEU A 90 -1.81 8.61 11.48
CA LEU A 90 -1.38 8.56 10.09
C LEU A 90 -0.61 9.81 9.66
N ILE A 91 -0.99 10.98 10.19
CA ILE A 91 -0.26 12.24 9.96
C ILE A 91 1.18 12.12 10.47
N GLU A 92 1.35 11.60 11.68
CA GLU A 92 2.64 11.35 12.32
C GLU A 92 3.29 10.02 11.88
N GLY A 93 2.60 9.25 11.06
CA GLY A 93 2.98 7.90 10.66
C GLY A 93 3.03 7.69 9.16
N GLY A 94 2.45 6.57 8.72
CA GLY A 94 2.55 6.08 7.34
C GLY A 94 1.78 6.86 6.28
N GLY A 95 0.98 7.84 6.65
CA GLY A 95 0.18 8.62 5.70
C GLY A 95 -0.90 7.81 5.00
N HIS A 96 -1.26 8.20 3.77
CA HIS A 96 -2.33 7.59 3.00
C HIS A 96 -1.91 6.31 2.27
N ILE A 97 -0.67 6.24 1.74
CA ILE A 97 -0.26 5.16 0.84
C ILE A 97 0.95 4.42 1.40
N GLY A 98 0.83 3.09 1.45
CA GLY A 98 1.94 2.17 1.62
C GLY A 98 2.00 1.21 0.45
N TYR A 99 3.20 0.74 0.08
CA TYR A 99 3.35 -0.21 -1.02
C TYR A 99 4.57 -1.12 -0.88
N PHE A 100 4.48 -2.27 -1.54
CA PHE A 100 5.52 -3.29 -1.61
C PHE A 100 5.60 -3.82 -3.04
N ILE A 101 6.83 -3.94 -3.56
CA ILE A 101 7.10 -4.62 -4.83
C ILE A 101 7.90 -5.89 -4.56
N ARG A 102 7.52 -6.97 -5.21
CA ARG A 102 8.20 -8.27 -5.14
C ARG A 102 9.70 -8.09 -5.39
N LYS A 103 10.54 -8.66 -4.52
CA LYS A 103 12.00 -8.41 -4.49
C LYS A 103 12.69 -8.65 -5.82
N ASP A 104 12.36 -9.76 -6.49
CA ASP A 104 12.96 -10.15 -7.77
C ASP A 104 12.56 -9.25 -8.95
N LEU A 105 11.57 -8.37 -8.73
CA LEU A 105 11.05 -7.45 -9.75
C LEU A 105 11.38 -5.98 -9.48
N ARG A 106 12.16 -5.70 -8.42
CA ARG A 106 12.59 -4.32 -8.10
C ARG A 106 13.56 -3.78 -9.16
N ASN A 107 13.69 -2.47 -9.20
CA ASN A 107 14.54 -1.73 -10.17
C ASN A 107 14.13 -1.90 -11.64
N ARG A 108 12.89 -2.32 -11.89
CA ARG A 108 12.30 -2.45 -13.24
C ARG A 108 11.20 -1.42 -13.53
N GLY A 109 11.08 -0.40 -12.68
CA GLY A 109 10.07 0.66 -12.85
C GLY A 109 8.67 0.32 -12.36
N TYR A 110 8.43 -0.87 -11.80
CA TYR A 110 7.10 -1.28 -11.33
C TYR A 110 6.59 -0.43 -10.17
N GLY A 111 7.45 -0.01 -9.25
CA GLY A 111 7.07 0.88 -8.15
C GLY A 111 6.52 2.21 -8.65
N LYS A 112 7.18 2.83 -9.63
CA LYS A 112 6.73 4.09 -10.24
C LYS A 112 5.41 3.94 -10.98
N LYS A 113 5.28 2.89 -11.79
CA LYS A 113 4.04 2.63 -12.55
C LYS A 113 2.88 2.28 -11.62
N GLY A 114 3.13 1.43 -10.61
CA GLY A 114 2.13 1.06 -9.61
C GLY A 114 1.68 2.24 -8.76
N LEU A 115 2.62 3.09 -8.33
CA LEU A 115 2.27 4.31 -7.59
C LEU A 115 1.45 5.28 -8.45
N ALA A 116 1.77 5.44 -9.74
CA ALA A 116 0.99 6.28 -10.64
C ALA A 116 -0.47 5.82 -10.74
N LEU A 117 -0.70 4.52 -10.96
CA LEU A 117 -2.05 3.94 -10.97
C LEU A 117 -2.77 4.08 -9.62
N THR A 118 -2.02 3.92 -8.52
CA THR A 118 -2.55 4.08 -7.17
C THR A 118 -2.98 5.53 -6.91
N LEU A 119 -2.18 6.50 -7.35
CA LEU A 119 -2.50 7.93 -7.23
C LEU A 119 -3.75 8.32 -8.00
N GLU A 120 -4.00 7.74 -9.17
CA GLU A 120 -5.25 7.98 -9.93
C GLU A 120 -6.50 7.56 -9.13
N LYS A 121 -6.43 6.41 -8.43
CA LYS A 121 -7.50 5.97 -7.53
C LYS A 121 -7.57 6.83 -6.26
N ALA A 122 -6.43 7.08 -5.63
CA ALA A 122 -6.32 7.82 -4.39
C ALA A 122 -6.89 9.24 -4.50
N ARG A 123 -6.66 9.93 -5.62
CA ARG A 123 -7.21 11.27 -5.86
C ARG A 123 -8.74 11.33 -5.86
N LYS A 124 -9.40 10.22 -6.13
CA LYS A 124 -10.87 10.11 -6.11
C LYS A 124 -11.42 9.79 -4.72
N ILE A 125 -10.60 9.21 -3.86
CA ILE A 125 -10.99 8.71 -2.53
C ILE A 125 -10.61 9.71 -1.44
N ILE A 126 -9.38 10.23 -1.47
CA ILE A 126 -8.78 11.03 -0.41
C ILE A 126 -9.35 12.45 -0.44
N PRO A 127 -9.92 12.97 0.67
CA PRO A 127 -10.48 14.32 0.73
C PRO A 127 -9.42 15.41 0.90
N GLU A 128 -8.25 15.08 1.47
CA GLU A 128 -7.19 16.04 1.72
C GLU A 128 -6.60 16.58 0.40
N ASN A 129 -6.04 17.79 0.43
CA ASN A 129 -5.46 18.46 -0.75
C ASN A 129 -4.10 17.86 -1.19
N GLU A 130 -3.46 17.14 -0.29
CA GLU A 130 -2.19 16.46 -0.54
C GLU A 130 -2.28 15.01 -0.09
N ILE A 131 -1.58 14.13 -0.81
CA ILE A 131 -1.44 12.72 -0.47
C ILE A 131 -0.15 12.54 0.34
N TYR A 132 -0.28 11.97 1.54
CA TYR A 132 0.80 11.78 2.49
C TYR A 132 1.44 10.41 2.35
N LEU A 133 2.77 10.38 2.25
CA LEU A 133 3.58 9.17 2.27
C LEU A 133 4.73 9.34 3.26
N ARG A 134 5.28 8.22 3.72
CA ARG A 134 6.47 8.19 4.57
C ARG A 134 7.42 7.14 4.05
N VAL A 135 8.72 7.42 4.12
CA VAL A 135 9.77 6.50 3.71
C VAL A 135 10.92 6.52 4.70
N GLN A 136 11.52 5.37 4.94
CA GLN A 136 12.74 5.29 5.74
C GLN A 136 13.92 5.96 5.00
N LYS A 137 14.79 6.66 5.73
CA LYS A 137 15.96 7.35 5.16
C LYS A 137 16.93 6.41 4.46
N ASP A 138 16.96 5.14 4.85
CA ASP A 138 17.77 4.08 4.25
C ASP A 138 17.09 3.34 3.08
N ASN A 139 15.95 3.87 2.61
CA ASN A 139 15.24 3.34 1.43
C ASN A 139 15.19 4.37 0.29
N PRO A 140 16.33 4.66 -0.36
CA PRO A 140 16.40 5.68 -1.41
C PRO A 140 15.60 5.30 -2.66
N ALA A 141 15.41 4.02 -2.93
CA ALA A 141 14.63 3.55 -4.09
C ALA A 141 13.16 3.99 -3.98
N SER A 142 12.55 3.83 -2.81
CA SER A 142 11.16 4.27 -2.57
C SER A 142 11.04 5.80 -2.59
N LEU A 143 12.00 6.51 -1.99
CA LEU A 143 12.03 7.98 -2.06
C LEU A 143 12.09 8.47 -3.51
N HIS A 144 12.94 7.87 -4.33
CA HIS A 144 13.04 8.20 -5.76
C HIS A 144 11.70 8.03 -6.48
N VAL A 145 11.00 6.94 -6.22
CA VAL A 145 9.65 6.69 -6.77
C VAL A 145 8.67 7.78 -6.37
N MET A 146 8.65 8.17 -5.10
CA MET A 146 7.75 9.20 -4.57
C MET A 146 8.03 10.58 -5.20
N LEU A 147 9.30 10.98 -5.28
CA LEU A 147 9.71 12.26 -5.89
C LEU A 147 9.44 12.28 -7.39
N ALA A 148 9.69 11.17 -8.10
CA ALA A 148 9.38 11.05 -9.53
C ALA A 148 7.87 11.05 -9.83
N SER A 149 7.03 10.85 -8.81
CA SER A 149 5.57 10.91 -8.89
C SER A 149 4.99 12.29 -8.54
N GLY A 150 5.83 13.32 -8.45
CA GLY A 150 5.44 14.70 -8.13
C GLY A 150 5.48 15.04 -6.64
N GLY A 151 6.09 14.16 -5.83
CA GLY A 151 6.25 14.39 -4.41
C GLY A 151 7.37 15.37 -4.06
N TYR A 152 7.28 15.92 -2.86
CA TYR A 152 8.34 16.72 -2.23
C TYR A 152 8.49 16.32 -0.77
N ILE A 153 9.69 16.51 -0.21
CA ILE A 153 9.94 16.25 1.20
C ILE A 153 9.37 17.43 2.00
N HIS A 154 8.35 17.16 2.81
CA HIS A 154 7.71 18.15 3.67
C HIS A 154 8.51 18.37 4.96
N HIS A 155 8.92 17.29 5.61
CA HIS A 155 9.75 17.30 6.81
C HIS A 155 10.41 15.93 7.02
N GLU A 156 11.24 15.83 8.05
CA GLU A 156 11.91 14.60 8.43
C GLU A 156 11.99 14.42 9.95
N ASP A 157 12.19 13.19 10.39
CA ASP A 157 12.59 12.85 11.74
C ASP A 157 13.95 12.12 11.73
N ALA A 158 14.32 11.47 12.83
CA ALA A 158 15.60 10.75 12.91
C ALA A 158 15.71 9.61 11.89
N HIS A 159 14.60 8.98 11.50
CA HIS A 159 14.58 7.74 10.72
C HIS A 159 13.82 7.86 9.40
N HIS A 160 12.93 8.83 9.25
CA HIS A 160 11.99 8.93 8.15
C HIS A 160 12.03 10.28 7.43
N LEU A 161 11.65 10.22 6.16
CA LEU A 161 11.27 11.36 5.34
C LEU A 161 9.75 11.33 5.11
N TYR A 162 9.10 12.46 5.30
CA TYR A 162 7.66 12.64 5.11
C TYR A 162 7.43 13.37 3.80
N VAL A 163 6.81 12.66 2.86
CA VAL A 163 6.60 13.13 1.49
C VAL A 163 5.14 13.52 1.29
N ARG A 164 4.92 14.61 0.57
CA ARG A 164 3.61 15.07 0.14
C ARG A 164 3.54 15.07 -1.37
N ILE A 165 2.44 14.62 -1.92
CA ILE A 165 2.15 14.68 -3.35
C ILE A 165 0.89 15.55 -3.52
N PRO A 166 0.98 16.71 -4.18
CA PRO A 166 -0.20 17.53 -4.46
C PRO A 166 -1.24 16.76 -5.27
N LYS A 167 -2.49 17.04 -5.01
CA LYS A 167 -3.64 16.43 -5.68
C LYS A 167 -3.88 16.98 -7.06
#